data_76253e4ee26eacb848994c1487e23b74
#
_entry.id   76253e4ee26eacb848994c1487e23b74
#
_cell.length_a   1.000
_cell.length_b   1.000
_cell.length_c   1.000
_cell.angle_alpha   90.00
_cell.angle_beta   90.00
_cell.angle_gamma   90.00
#
_symmetry.space_group_name_H-M   'P 1'
#
loop_
_entity.id
_entity.type
_entity.pdbx_description
1 polymer ?
#
loop_
_entity_poly.entity_id
_entity_poly.type
_entity_poly.pdbx_seq_one_letter_code
_entity_poly.pdbx_strand_id
1 'polypeptide(L)' 'MKIVMCNGCFDLLHAGHVAHLQEARAMGDYLIVALTLDEFVNKGLGRPIYKWEQRALLLRELRCVDQVSPTTNGS' A
#
# COMPACT_ATOMS: atom_id res chain seq x y z
N MET A 1 -0.11 18.12 -12.84
CA MET A 1 0.11 17.29 -11.63
C MET A 1 0.61 15.91 -12.04
N LYS A 2 1.64 15.43 -11.38
CA LYS A 2 2.18 14.10 -11.64
C LYS A 2 1.70 13.14 -10.54
N ILE A 3 0.94 12.12 -10.93
CA ILE A 3 0.42 11.11 -10.02
C ILE A 3 1.34 9.89 -10.07
N VAL A 4 1.76 9.41 -8.90
CA VAL A 4 2.57 8.20 -8.77
C VAL A 4 1.70 7.13 -8.14
N MET A 5 1.80 5.90 -8.63
CA MET A 5 1.04 4.78 -8.09
C MET A 5 1.99 3.67 -7.66
N CYS A 6 1.79 3.15 -6.46
CA CYS A 6 2.52 1.98 -5.95
C CYS A 6 1.53 0.87 -5.66
N ASN A 7 1.83 -0.34 -6.12
CA ASN A 7 1.03 -1.52 -5.81
C ASN A 7 1.70 -2.31 -4.70
N GLY A 8 0.91 -2.93 -3.85
CA GLY A 8 1.48 -3.82 -2.85
C GLY A 8 0.45 -4.38 -1.89
N CYS A 9 0.86 -5.36 -1.11
CA CYS A 9 0.04 -5.98 -0.08
C CYS A 9 0.16 -5.26 1.26
N PHE A 10 1.36 -4.84 1.62
CA PHE A 10 1.66 -4.13 2.87
C PHE A 10 1.02 -4.82 4.07
N ASP A 11 1.15 -6.15 4.14
CA ASP A 11 0.48 -6.91 5.18
C ASP A 11 1.07 -6.63 6.56
N LEU A 12 2.39 -6.53 6.64
CA LEU A 12 3.08 -6.10 7.85
C LEU A 12 3.90 -4.87 7.49
N LEU A 13 3.32 -3.71 7.72
CA LEU A 13 3.97 -2.44 7.39
C LEU A 13 5.18 -2.22 8.29
N HIS A 14 6.33 -1.91 7.70
CA HIS A 14 7.55 -1.65 8.46
C HIS A 14 8.30 -0.46 7.86
N ALA A 15 9.42 -0.10 8.52
CA ALA A 15 10.16 1.11 8.14
C ALA A 15 10.64 1.09 6.69
N GLY A 16 10.98 -0.08 6.16
CA GLY A 16 11.38 -0.20 4.76
C GLY A 16 10.26 0.17 3.79
N HIS A 17 9.03 -0.22 4.10
CA HIS A 17 7.86 0.18 3.32
C HIS A 17 7.67 1.69 3.36
N VAL A 18 7.81 2.31 4.53
CA VAL A 18 7.65 3.74 4.68
C VAL A 18 8.69 4.48 3.85
N ALA A 19 9.95 4.07 3.91
CA ALA A 19 11.03 4.68 3.12
C ALA A 19 10.74 4.58 1.63
N HIS A 20 10.29 3.42 1.16
CA HIS A 20 9.94 3.21 -0.25
C HIS A 20 8.81 4.14 -0.69
N LEU A 21 7.77 4.26 0.15
CA LEU A 21 6.63 5.13 -0.16
C LEU A 21 7.02 6.60 -0.16
N GLN A 22 7.93 7.01 0.74
CA GLN A 22 8.45 8.37 0.75
C GLN A 22 9.21 8.69 -0.53
N GLU A 23 10.02 7.75 -1.00
CA GLU A 23 10.75 7.92 -2.27
C GLU A 23 9.76 8.02 -3.45
N ALA A 24 8.74 7.20 -3.47
CA ALA A 24 7.72 7.24 -4.51
C ALA A 24 7.00 8.59 -4.52
N ARG A 25 6.63 9.08 -3.33
CA ARG A 25 5.95 10.37 -3.20
C ARG A 25 6.82 11.52 -3.74
N ALA A 26 8.12 11.43 -3.54
CA ALA A 26 9.05 12.45 -4.02
C ALA A 26 9.17 12.49 -5.53
N MET A 27 8.73 11.45 -6.23
CA MET A 27 8.79 11.38 -7.69
C MET A 27 7.65 12.12 -8.39
N GLY A 28 6.68 12.61 -7.63
CA GLY A 28 5.53 13.33 -8.20
C GLY A 28 4.84 14.19 -7.16
N ASP A 29 3.58 14.52 -7.44
CA ASP A 29 2.81 15.45 -6.63
C ASP A 29 1.74 14.77 -5.79
N TYR A 30 1.43 13.51 -6.11
CA TYR A 30 0.33 12.79 -5.47
C TYR A 30 0.62 11.30 -5.53
N LEU A 31 0.55 10.63 -4.39
CA LEU A 31 0.83 9.19 -4.31
C LEU A 31 -0.44 8.42 -4.01
N ILE A 32 -0.77 7.49 -4.91
CA ILE A 32 -1.85 6.53 -4.72
C ILE A 32 -1.22 5.18 -4.42
N VAL A 33 -1.63 4.55 -3.33
CA VAL A 33 -1.24 3.17 -3.02
C VAL A 33 -2.38 2.26 -3.44
N ALA A 34 -2.13 1.40 -4.42
CA ALA A 34 -3.08 0.38 -4.86
C ALA A 34 -2.85 -0.84 -3.97
N LEU A 35 -3.75 -1.04 -3.02
CA LEU A 35 -3.61 -2.04 -1.96
C LEU A 35 -4.36 -3.32 -2.33
N THR A 36 -3.64 -4.44 -2.34
CA THR A 36 -4.18 -5.73 -2.75
C THR A 36 -5.30 -6.19 -1.82
N LEU A 37 -6.45 -6.55 -2.41
CA LEU A 37 -7.57 -7.11 -1.67
C LEU A 37 -7.18 -8.45 -1.04
N ASP A 38 -7.83 -8.82 0.06
CA ASP A 38 -7.46 -9.98 0.87
C ASP A 38 -7.36 -11.26 0.04
N GLU A 39 -8.34 -11.51 -0.80
CA GLU A 39 -8.38 -12.76 -1.58
C GLU A 39 -7.29 -12.83 -2.66
N PHE A 40 -6.64 -11.73 -2.96
CA PHE A 40 -5.57 -11.69 -3.96
C PHE A 40 -4.18 -11.59 -3.35
N VAL A 41 -4.07 -11.62 -2.01
CA VAL A 41 -2.78 -11.65 -1.34
C VAL A 41 -2.20 -13.06 -1.47
N ASN A 42 -1.09 -13.18 -2.19
CA ASN A 42 -0.49 -14.46 -2.54
C ASN A 42 0.80 -14.71 -1.75
N LYS A 43 0.67 -14.81 -0.42
CA LYS A 43 1.81 -14.95 0.47
C LYS A 43 1.76 -16.21 1.34
N GLY A 44 0.87 -17.16 1.01
CA GLY A 44 0.76 -18.42 1.71
C GLY A 44 -0.39 -18.45 2.71
N LEU A 45 -0.49 -19.57 3.42
CA LEU A 45 -1.55 -19.79 4.37
C LEU A 45 -1.48 -18.80 5.53
N GLY A 46 -2.64 -18.37 5.98
CA GLY A 46 -2.73 -17.41 7.08
C GLY A 46 -2.48 -15.97 6.69
N ARG A 47 -2.39 -15.68 5.40
CA ARG A 47 -2.15 -14.33 4.91
C ARG A 47 -3.38 -13.84 4.11
N PRO A 48 -3.74 -12.55 4.18
CA PRO A 48 -3.04 -11.53 4.97
C PRO A 48 -3.32 -11.67 6.47
N ILE A 49 -2.38 -11.22 7.28
CA ILE A 49 -2.55 -11.18 8.74
C ILE A 49 -3.57 -10.10 9.10
N TYR A 50 -3.48 -8.94 8.45
CA TYR A 50 -4.42 -7.84 8.63
C TYR A 50 -5.34 -7.74 7.43
N LYS A 51 -6.63 -7.54 7.68
CA LYS A 51 -7.63 -7.34 6.65
C LYS A 51 -7.37 -6.04 5.90
N TRP A 52 -7.90 -5.94 4.68
CA TRP A 52 -7.68 -4.78 3.81
C TRP A 52 -7.96 -3.45 4.52
N GLU A 53 -9.07 -3.38 5.26
CA GLU A 53 -9.46 -2.14 5.95
C GLU A 53 -8.42 -1.70 6.98
N GLN A 54 -7.82 -2.64 7.69
CA GLN A 54 -6.77 -2.34 8.67
C GLN A 54 -5.49 -1.90 7.98
N ARG A 55 -5.11 -2.59 6.89
CA ARG A 55 -3.93 -2.22 6.13
C ARG A 55 -4.10 -0.83 5.51
N ALA A 56 -5.30 -0.54 4.99
CA ALA A 56 -5.60 0.76 4.40
C ALA A 56 -5.53 1.88 5.45
N LEU A 57 -6.03 1.62 6.64
CA LEU A 57 -6.00 2.61 7.72
C LEU A 57 -4.56 3.00 8.06
N LEU A 58 -3.68 2.01 8.21
CA LEU A 58 -2.27 2.29 8.52
C LEU A 58 -1.61 3.11 7.41
N LEU A 59 -1.87 2.76 6.16
CA LEU A 59 -1.29 3.48 5.03
C LEU A 59 -1.81 4.91 4.95
N ARG A 60 -3.09 5.13 5.21
CA ARG A 60 -3.68 6.48 5.16
C ARG A 60 -3.10 7.42 6.21
N GLU A 61 -2.56 6.87 7.30
CA GLU A 61 -1.96 7.67 8.36
C GLU A 61 -0.53 8.11 8.03
N LEU A 62 0.05 7.58 6.96
CA LEU A 62 1.38 8.01 6.52
C LEU A 62 1.26 9.32 5.75
N ARG A 63 2.12 10.28 6.11
CA ARG A 63 2.09 11.61 5.49
C ARG A 63 2.33 11.58 3.99
N CYS A 64 3.13 10.62 3.52
CA CYS A 64 3.48 10.52 2.11
C CYS A 64 2.36 9.92 1.25
N VAL A 65 1.37 9.27 1.86
CA VAL A 65 0.30 8.62 1.11
C VAL A 65 -0.90 9.56 1.00
N ASP A 66 -1.30 9.84 -0.23
CA ASP A 66 -2.44 10.73 -0.50
C ASP A 66 -3.74 9.97 -0.66
N GLN A 67 -3.67 8.73 -1.15
CA GLN A 67 -4.87 7.94 -1.42
C GLN A 67 -4.55 6.46 -1.37
N VAL A 68 -5.49 5.67 -0.86
CA VAL A 68 -5.41 4.20 -0.88
C VAL A 68 -6.60 3.69 -1.67
N SER A 69 -6.34 2.83 -2.66
CA SER A 69 -7.38 2.25 -3.51
C SER A 69 -7.21 0.74 -3.55
N PRO A 70 -8.30 -0.02 -3.68
CA PRO A 70 -8.19 -1.48 -3.78
C PRO A 70 -7.66 -1.91 -5.14
N THR A 71 -6.96 -3.04 -5.17
CA THR A 71 -6.53 -3.64 -6.43
C THR A 71 -6.61 -5.16 -6.34
N THR A 72 -6.82 -5.80 -7.48
CA THR A 72 -6.80 -7.25 -7.61
C THR A 72 -5.40 -7.76 -7.99
N ASN A 73 -4.44 -6.87 -8.22
CA ASN A 73 -3.06 -7.26 -8.48
C ASN A 73 -2.45 -7.88 -7.24
N GLY A 74 -2.09 -9.15 -7.31
CA GLY A 74 -1.37 -9.81 -6.25
C GLY A 74 0.11 -9.45 -6.28
N SER A 75 0.77 -9.61 -5.14
CA SER A 75 2.21 -9.38 -5.09
C SER A 75 2.89 -10.35 -4.15
#